data_71018cb1bb80fd85070070751395c31d
#
_entry.id   71018cb1bb80fd85070070751395c31d
#
_cell.length_a   1.000
_cell.length_b   1.000
_cell.length_c   1.000
_cell.angle_alpha   90.00
_cell.angle_beta   90.00
_cell.angle_gamma   90.00
#
_symmetry.space_group_name_H-M   'P 1'
#
loop_
_entity.id
_entity.type
_entity.pdbx_description
1 polymer ?
#
loop_
_entity_poly.entity_id
_entity_poly.type
_entity_poly.pdbx_seq_one_letter_code
_entity_poly.pdbx_strand_id
1 'polypeptide(L)'
;MTKSTNEECTTIQTIYRQLGISDQVYRFSEEILAQLRPRFDEIDRNAEYNQLKVLKAMQDNKVSEACLLGTTGYGYNDIGRETLEAVYASVFHAEDALVRPQITCGTHALALALISNLRPGDELLSPVGKPYDTLEEVIGIRPSKGSLAEYGISYRQVDLLSDGSFDYDSIRAAINDKTRLVTIQRSKGYQTRPTLSVKRIGELISFLKEIKPDIICMVDNCYGEFVERIEPTDVGADMVIGSLIKNPGGGLAPIGGYIAGKKECVENAAFRLTSPGLGKEVGASLGILRDFYHGLFLAPTVTAGALKGAIFAANIYEKLGFQVVPNSTESRHDIIQAVTFGTAEGVIAFCKGIQAAAPVDSFVTPEPWDMPGYDAPVIMAAGAFVSGSSIELSADGPMKPPYAVYFQGGLTFEHARFGIMKTLQNIVDAGIVEI
;
A
#
# COMPACT_ATOMS: atom_id res chain seq x y z
N MET A 1 37.58 -17.00 -37.71
CA MET A 1 36.12 -16.92 -37.77
C MET A 1 35.57 -17.20 -36.37
N THR A 2 35.59 -16.22 -35.42
CA THR A 2 34.94 -16.36 -34.11
C THR A 2 34.97 -15.02 -33.36
N LYS A 3 34.58 -13.92 -34.01
CA LYS A 3 34.44 -12.62 -33.37
C LYS A 3 33.02 -11.98 -33.49
N SER A 4 32.06 -12.62 -34.21
CA SER A 4 30.74 -12.02 -34.44
C SER A 4 29.65 -12.44 -33.45
N THR A 5 29.89 -13.43 -32.58
CA THR A 5 28.88 -13.96 -31.67
C THR A 5 28.82 -13.26 -30.31
N ASN A 6 29.80 -12.42 -29.94
CA ASN A 6 29.81 -11.72 -28.65
C ASN A 6 29.22 -10.31 -28.69
N GLU A 7 29.11 -9.67 -29.85
CA GLU A 7 28.52 -8.30 -29.94
C GLU A 7 26.97 -8.30 -29.99
N GLU A 8 26.35 -9.36 -30.55
CA GLU A 8 24.91 -9.50 -30.56
C GLU A 8 24.31 -9.78 -29.17
N CYS A 9 25.09 -10.21 -28.19
CA CYS A 9 24.63 -10.57 -26.84
C CYS A 9 24.57 -9.40 -25.85
N THR A 10 24.85 -8.17 -26.28
CA THR A 10 25.06 -7.03 -25.37
C THR A 10 24.00 -5.93 -25.46
N THR A 11 22.99 -6.05 -26.33
CA THR A 11 21.91 -5.05 -26.38
C THR A 11 20.81 -5.37 -25.39
N ILE A 12 20.20 -4.31 -24.81
CA ILE A 12 19.07 -4.47 -23.90
C ILE A 12 17.90 -5.24 -24.56
N GLN A 13 17.68 -5.05 -25.87
CA GLN A 13 16.66 -5.77 -26.62
C GLN A 13 16.92 -7.26 -26.67
N THR A 14 18.20 -7.68 -26.78
CA THR A 14 18.58 -9.11 -26.77
C THR A 14 18.24 -9.78 -25.44
N ILE A 15 18.43 -9.10 -24.31
CA ILE A 15 18.03 -9.62 -22.99
C ILE A 15 16.50 -9.77 -22.92
N TYR A 16 15.73 -8.80 -23.40
CA TYR A 16 14.27 -8.92 -23.44
C TYR A 16 13.81 -10.12 -24.31
N ARG A 17 14.45 -10.37 -25.47
CA ARG A 17 14.15 -11.55 -26.29
C ARG A 17 14.46 -12.86 -25.53
N GLN A 18 15.58 -12.94 -24.83
CA GLN A 18 15.93 -14.11 -24.03
C GLN A 18 14.91 -14.35 -22.89
N LEU A 19 14.30 -13.30 -22.37
CA LEU A 19 13.23 -13.35 -21.38
C LEU A 19 11.84 -13.58 -22.01
N GLY A 20 11.76 -13.83 -23.33
CA GLY A 20 10.53 -14.16 -24.02
C GLY A 20 9.66 -12.96 -24.37
N ILE A 21 10.24 -11.80 -24.59
CA ILE A 21 9.57 -10.59 -25.10
C ILE A 21 9.85 -10.45 -26.60
N SER A 22 8.81 -10.40 -27.43
CA SER A 22 8.91 -10.19 -28.87
C SER A 22 9.40 -8.77 -29.22
N ASP A 23 9.95 -8.61 -30.40
CA ASP A 23 10.38 -7.30 -30.90
C ASP A 23 9.22 -6.32 -31.05
N GLN A 24 8.04 -6.81 -31.28
CA GLN A 24 6.82 -6.02 -31.41
C GLN A 24 6.43 -5.43 -30.06
N VAL A 25 6.34 -6.27 -29.01
CA VAL A 25 6.07 -5.83 -27.63
C VAL A 25 7.16 -4.87 -27.14
N TYR A 26 8.43 -5.16 -27.44
CA TYR A 26 9.54 -4.29 -27.05
C TYR A 26 9.40 -2.90 -27.66
N ARG A 27 9.18 -2.80 -28.99
CA ARG A 27 9.04 -1.50 -29.69
C ARG A 27 7.85 -0.71 -29.17
N PHE A 28 6.69 -1.36 -29.01
CA PHE A 28 5.50 -0.73 -28.43
C PHE A 28 5.77 -0.17 -27.02
N SER A 29 6.48 -0.93 -26.19
CA SER A 29 6.93 -0.50 -24.86
C SER A 29 7.85 0.73 -24.91
N GLU A 30 8.80 0.79 -25.85
CA GLU A 30 9.71 1.95 -26.01
C GLU A 30 8.96 3.23 -26.41
N GLU A 31 8.00 3.12 -27.32
CA GLU A 31 7.17 4.24 -27.74
C GLU A 31 6.37 4.83 -26.57
N ILE A 32 5.80 3.96 -25.74
CA ILE A 32 5.07 4.38 -24.54
C ILE A 32 6.01 5.02 -23.52
N LEU A 33 7.16 4.41 -23.28
CA LEU A 33 8.14 4.95 -22.36
C LEU A 33 8.60 6.36 -22.75
N ALA A 34 8.83 6.59 -24.05
CA ALA A 34 9.22 7.92 -24.55
C ALA A 34 8.14 8.99 -24.24
N GLN A 35 6.84 8.63 -24.34
CA GLN A 35 5.74 9.53 -24.04
C GLN A 35 5.58 9.81 -22.55
N LEU A 36 5.93 8.85 -21.68
CA LEU A 36 5.78 8.98 -20.23
C LEU A 36 6.93 9.69 -19.52
N ARG A 37 8.05 9.97 -20.20
CA ARG A 37 9.23 10.63 -19.59
C ARG A 37 8.89 11.89 -18.78
N PRO A 38 8.11 12.88 -19.29
CA PRO A 38 7.78 14.07 -18.51
C PRO A 38 7.01 13.74 -17.22
N ARG A 39 6.15 12.73 -17.28
CA ARG A 39 5.40 12.25 -16.10
C ARG A 39 6.30 11.57 -15.08
N PHE A 40 7.28 10.83 -15.54
CA PHE A 40 8.27 10.18 -14.68
C PHE A 40 9.18 11.17 -13.98
N ASP A 41 9.56 12.26 -14.67
CA ASP A 41 10.34 13.34 -14.08
C ASP A 41 9.60 14.03 -12.91
N GLU A 42 8.25 14.12 -12.97
CA GLU A 42 7.44 14.62 -11.84
C GLU A 42 7.49 13.67 -10.65
N ILE A 43 7.39 12.36 -10.90
CA ILE A 43 7.49 11.33 -9.86
C ILE A 43 8.87 11.36 -9.22
N ASP A 44 9.94 11.50 -10.01
CA ASP A 44 11.31 11.54 -9.51
C ASP A 44 11.54 12.77 -8.61
N ARG A 45 11.03 13.94 -8.98
CA ARG A 45 11.09 15.14 -8.13
C ARG A 45 10.31 14.94 -6.81
N ASN A 46 9.20 14.21 -6.85
CA ASN A 46 8.45 13.91 -5.63
C ASN A 46 9.20 12.90 -4.75
N ALA A 47 9.81 11.89 -5.36
CA ALA A 47 10.66 10.91 -4.66
C ALA A 47 11.88 11.59 -4.02
N GLU A 48 12.54 12.51 -4.72
CA GLU A 48 13.65 13.30 -4.19
C GLU A 48 13.23 14.08 -2.94
N TYR A 49 12.08 14.77 -2.98
CA TYR A 49 11.56 15.48 -1.81
C TYR A 49 11.35 14.54 -0.62
N ASN A 50 10.70 13.41 -0.83
CA ASN A 50 10.44 12.43 0.22
C ASN A 50 11.74 11.77 0.72
N GLN A 51 12.71 11.53 -0.16
CA GLN A 51 14.03 11.01 0.21
C GLN A 51 14.76 11.95 1.15
N LEU A 52 14.75 13.25 0.84
CA LEU A 52 15.38 14.26 1.69
C LEU A 52 14.62 14.45 3.01
N LYS A 53 13.28 14.33 3.01
CA LYS A 53 12.46 14.31 4.22
C LYS A 53 12.87 13.15 5.16
N VAL A 54 13.00 11.95 4.63
CA VAL A 54 13.45 10.77 5.40
C VAL A 54 14.88 10.94 5.90
N LEU A 55 15.79 11.38 5.03
CA LEU A 55 17.20 11.62 5.41
C LEU A 55 17.29 12.65 6.55
N LYS A 56 16.57 13.77 6.42
CA LYS A 56 16.53 14.80 7.46
C LYS A 56 16.01 14.25 8.79
N ALA A 57 14.92 13.48 8.76
CA ALA A 57 14.37 12.85 9.96
C ALA A 57 15.39 11.92 10.64
N MET A 58 16.15 11.13 9.88
CA MET A 58 17.22 10.27 10.43
C MET A 58 18.34 11.09 11.05
N GLN A 59 18.77 12.19 10.41
CA GLN A 59 19.82 13.06 10.92
C GLN A 59 19.39 13.82 12.18
N ASP A 60 18.19 14.40 12.18
CA ASP A 60 17.66 15.15 13.32
C ASP A 60 17.50 14.25 14.56
N ASN A 61 17.11 13.00 14.36
CA ASN A 61 17.01 11.99 15.42
C ASN A 61 18.32 11.24 15.70
N LYS A 62 19.45 11.69 15.10
CA LYS A 62 20.79 11.20 15.36
C LYS A 62 20.93 9.68 15.23
N VAL A 63 20.34 9.11 14.16
CA VAL A 63 20.49 7.68 13.88
C VAL A 63 21.96 7.32 13.82
N SER A 64 22.37 6.39 14.66
CA SER A 64 23.76 5.92 14.77
C SER A 64 23.85 4.42 14.49
N GLU A 65 25.07 3.89 14.33
CA GLU A 65 25.27 2.46 14.13
C GLU A 65 24.69 1.63 15.28
N ALA A 66 24.70 2.15 16.51
CA ALA A 66 24.09 1.49 17.67
C ALA A 66 22.57 1.29 17.52
N CYS A 67 21.88 2.16 16.77
CA CYS A 67 20.45 2.02 16.50
C CYS A 67 20.13 0.80 15.61
N LEU A 68 21.10 0.26 14.90
CA LEU A 68 20.94 -0.88 14.00
C LEU A 68 21.09 -2.23 14.72
N LEU A 69 21.48 -2.20 15.98
CA LEU A 69 21.58 -3.38 16.83
C LEU A 69 20.18 -3.73 17.35
N GLY A 70 19.99 -4.99 17.71
CA GLY A 70 18.73 -5.45 18.28
C GLY A 70 18.86 -5.73 19.78
N THR A 71 17.70 -5.86 20.41
CA THR A 71 17.54 -6.34 21.79
C THR A 71 16.79 -7.65 21.82
N THR A 72 16.84 -8.34 22.96
CA THR A 72 16.14 -9.60 23.24
C THR A 72 15.35 -9.50 24.55
N GLY A 73 14.48 -10.47 24.82
CA GLY A 73 13.68 -10.52 26.03
C GLY A 73 12.72 -9.33 26.17
N TYR A 74 12.76 -8.62 27.26
CA TYR A 74 11.90 -7.44 27.47
C TYR A 74 12.21 -6.28 26.53
N GLY A 75 13.46 -6.13 26.09
CA GLY A 75 13.88 -5.03 25.22
C GLY A 75 13.78 -3.64 25.88
N TYR A 76 14.03 -3.54 27.18
CA TYR A 76 14.11 -2.23 27.84
C TYR A 76 15.27 -1.41 27.27
N ASN A 77 15.06 -0.09 27.15
CA ASN A 77 16.07 0.85 26.64
C ASN A 77 16.61 0.44 25.24
N ASP A 78 15.73 -0.07 24.38
CA ASP A 78 16.09 -0.37 22.99
C ASP A 78 16.24 0.95 22.20
N ILE A 79 17.45 1.50 22.22
CA ILE A 79 17.77 2.78 21.57
C ILE A 79 17.40 2.78 20.08
N GLY A 80 17.56 1.63 19.39
CA GLY A 80 17.26 1.53 17.98
C GLY A 80 15.75 1.61 17.71
N ARG A 81 14.95 0.92 18.52
CA ARG A 81 13.48 0.97 18.46
C ARG A 81 12.96 2.37 18.76
N GLU A 82 13.41 2.98 19.85
CA GLU A 82 12.96 4.30 20.28
C GLU A 82 13.34 5.38 19.26
N THR A 83 14.55 5.31 18.71
CA THR A 83 15.00 6.23 17.66
C THR A 83 14.20 6.00 16.35
N LEU A 84 13.91 4.75 15.99
CA LEU A 84 13.10 4.46 14.79
C LEU A 84 11.69 5.06 14.91
N GLU A 85 11.06 4.92 16.07
CA GLU A 85 9.75 5.52 16.34
C GLU A 85 9.79 7.05 16.25
N ALA A 86 10.85 7.68 16.78
CA ALA A 86 11.05 9.13 16.64
C ALA A 86 11.29 9.55 15.17
N VAL A 87 12.00 8.74 14.37
CA VAL A 87 12.19 8.98 12.93
C VAL A 87 10.85 8.90 12.21
N TYR A 88 10.02 7.88 12.48
CA TYR A 88 8.68 7.77 11.89
C TYR A 88 7.79 8.95 12.29
N ALA A 89 7.77 9.34 13.57
CA ALA A 89 7.04 10.53 14.01
C ALA A 89 7.47 11.78 13.23
N SER A 90 8.79 11.96 13.01
CA SER A 90 9.32 13.09 12.24
C SER A 90 8.94 13.02 10.75
N VAL A 91 8.99 11.84 10.12
CA VAL A 91 8.66 11.64 8.69
C VAL A 91 7.18 11.90 8.43
N PHE A 92 6.32 11.46 9.33
CA PHE A 92 4.87 11.62 9.23
C PHE A 92 4.35 12.87 9.94
N HIS A 93 5.21 13.79 10.41
CA HIS A 93 4.86 15.00 11.17
C HIS A 93 3.83 14.71 12.28
N ALA A 94 4.06 13.62 13.00
CA ALA A 94 3.24 13.13 14.10
C ALA A 94 3.86 13.49 15.47
N GLU A 95 3.05 13.51 16.52
CA GLU A 95 3.53 13.72 17.89
C GLU A 95 4.32 12.51 18.42
N ASP A 96 3.92 11.29 17.99
CA ASP A 96 4.54 10.04 18.39
C ASP A 96 4.31 8.96 17.31
N ALA A 97 5.06 7.86 17.39
CA ALA A 97 4.84 6.69 16.55
C ALA A 97 5.11 5.38 17.32
N LEU A 98 4.45 4.32 16.90
CA LEU A 98 4.67 2.93 17.32
C LEU A 98 5.06 2.12 16.08
N VAL A 99 6.30 1.62 16.02
CA VAL A 99 6.85 0.90 14.87
C VAL A 99 7.45 -0.42 15.35
N ARG A 100 6.75 -1.53 15.10
CA ARG A 100 7.04 -2.76 15.80
C ARG A 100 6.98 -4.01 14.92
N PRO A 101 7.94 -4.95 15.09
CA PRO A 101 7.84 -6.28 14.50
C PRO A 101 6.70 -7.11 15.10
N GLN A 102 6.29 -6.83 16.34
CA GLN A 102 5.19 -7.50 17.02
C GLN A 102 3.82 -7.14 16.42
N ILE A 103 3.73 -6.10 15.62
CA ILE A 103 2.56 -5.81 14.78
C ILE A 103 2.70 -6.66 13.51
N THR A 104 2.02 -7.79 13.46
CA THR A 104 2.29 -8.86 12.49
C THR A 104 1.96 -8.52 11.03
N CYS A 105 1.04 -7.56 10.80
CA CYS A 105 0.61 -7.15 9.46
C CYS A 105 -0.19 -5.85 9.51
N GLY A 106 -0.57 -5.31 8.35
CA GLY A 106 -1.38 -4.09 8.25
C GLY A 106 -2.75 -4.22 8.92
N THR A 107 -3.43 -5.35 8.75
CA THR A 107 -4.72 -5.62 9.44
C THR A 107 -4.56 -5.59 10.95
N HIS A 108 -3.47 -6.17 11.48
CA HIS A 108 -3.19 -6.10 12.93
C HIS A 108 -2.92 -4.65 13.39
N ALA A 109 -2.19 -3.86 12.60
CA ALA A 109 -1.95 -2.45 12.92
C ALA A 109 -3.26 -1.65 13.01
N LEU A 110 -4.17 -1.85 12.03
CA LEU A 110 -5.49 -1.22 12.00
C LEU A 110 -6.38 -1.70 13.14
N ALA A 111 -6.46 -3.01 13.39
CA ALA A 111 -7.20 -3.59 14.50
C ALA A 111 -6.72 -3.04 15.85
N LEU A 112 -5.39 -2.95 16.03
CA LEU A 112 -4.77 -2.41 17.21
C LEU A 112 -5.15 -0.93 17.43
N ALA A 113 -5.06 -0.09 16.39
CA ALA A 113 -5.42 1.32 16.45
C ALA A 113 -6.91 1.51 16.80
N LEU A 114 -7.79 0.70 16.22
CA LEU A 114 -9.24 0.75 16.49
C LEU A 114 -9.55 0.34 17.93
N ILE A 115 -9.15 -0.86 18.34
CA ILE A 115 -9.52 -1.43 19.65
C ILE A 115 -8.91 -0.64 20.83
N SER A 116 -7.76 0.02 20.60
CA SER A 116 -7.09 0.80 21.63
C SER A 116 -7.73 2.18 21.86
N ASN A 117 -8.39 2.75 20.86
CA ASN A 117 -8.96 4.10 20.90
C ASN A 117 -10.50 4.12 20.95
N LEU A 118 -11.13 2.95 21.03
CA LEU A 118 -12.56 2.79 21.24
C LEU A 118 -12.85 2.10 22.58
N ARG A 119 -14.02 2.39 23.15
CA ARG A 119 -14.49 1.81 24.42
C ARG A 119 -15.88 1.22 24.22
N PRO A 120 -16.33 0.28 25.07
CA PRO A 120 -17.71 -0.22 25.04
C PRO A 120 -18.73 0.92 25.07
N GLY A 121 -19.65 0.92 24.11
CA GLY A 121 -20.65 1.97 23.91
C GLY A 121 -20.28 3.02 22.87
N ASP A 122 -19.04 3.09 22.43
CA ASP A 122 -18.60 3.98 21.34
C ASP A 122 -19.12 3.50 19.97
N GLU A 123 -19.11 4.41 19.01
CA GLU A 123 -19.41 4.14 17.61
C GLU A 123 -18.21 4.47 16.73
N LEU A 124 -17.90 3.53 15.82
CA LEU A 124 -16.97 3.68 14.69
C LEU A 124 -17.75 4.10 13.44
N LEU A 125 -17.36 5.19 12.79
CA LEU A 125 -17.93 5.65 11.52
C LEU A 125 -16.93 5.48 10.38
N SER A 126 -17.37 4.89 9.27
CA SER A 126 -16.66 4.91 7.98
C SER A 126 -17.40 5.82 6.99
N PRO A 127 -16.89 7.01 6.67
CA PRO A 127 -17.55 7.97 5.78
C PRO A 127 -17.13 7.84 4.32
N VAL A 128 -16.40 6.78 3.97
CA VAL A 128 -15.85 6.52 2.63
C VAL A 128 -16.25 5.15 2.08
N GLY A 129 -17.36 4.62 2.59
CA GLY A 129 -17.87 3.31 2.25
C GLY A 129 -17.29 2.19 3.11
N LYS A 130 -17.46 0.97 2.62
CA LYS A 130 -17.03 -0.25 3.30
C LYS A 130 -15.51 -0.26 3.47
N PRO A 131 -14.98 -0.61 4.65
CA PRO A 131 -13.54 -0.78 4.86
C PRO A 131 -13.01 -2.00 4.11
N TYR A 132 -11.69 -2.15 4.08
CA TYR A 132 -11.02 -3.28 3.45
C TYR A 132 -11.52 -4.63 4.03
N ASP A 133 -11.63 -5.64 3.18
CA ASP A 133 -12.31 -6.92 3.51
C ASP A 133 -11.81 -7.57 4.81
N THR A 134 -10.50 -7.51 5.10
CA THR A 134 -9.94 -8.08 6.33
C THR A 134 -10.37 -7.34 7.61
N LEU A 135 -10.88 -6.12 7.51
CA LEU A 135 -11.42 -5.37 8.66
C LEU A 135 -12.88 -5.69 8.95
N GLU A 136 -13.60 -6.32 8.06
CA GLU A 136 -15.01 -6.65 8.28
C GLU A 136 -15.21 -7.53 9.53
N GLU A 137 -14.35 -8.52 9.71
CA GLU A 137 -14.38 -9.39 10.87
C GLU A 137 -13.83 -8.71 12.12
N VAL A 138 -12.80 -7.87 11.97
CA VAL A 138 -12.27 -7.05 13.08
C VAL A 138 -13.35 -6.14 13.66
N ILE A 139 -14.11 -5.49 12.80
CA ILE A 139 -15.20 -4.58 13.18
C ILE A 139 -16.42 -5.38 13.67
N GLY A 140 -16.70 -6.51 13.04
CA GLY A 140 -17.88 -7.33 13.28
C GLY A 140 -19.01 -7.04 12.27
N ILE A 141 -18.69 -6.46 11.11
CA ILE A 141 -19.61 -6.40 9.96
C ILE A 141 -19.96 -7.82 9.52
N ARG A 142 -18.94 -8.68 9.39
CA ARG A 142 -19.10 -10.13 9.40
C ARG A 142 -18.90 -10.64 10.84
N PRO A 143 -19.83 -11.43 11.39
CA PRO A 143 -19.71 -11.91 12.76
C PRO A 143 -18.40 -12.69 12.97
N SER A 144 -17.62 -12.27 13.95
CA SER A 144 -16.37 -12.94 14.33
C SER A 144 -16.12 -12.78 15.82
N LYS A 145 -15.54 -13.82 16.44
CA LYS A 145 -15.13 -13.76 17.85
C LYS A 145 -13.99 -12.77 18.05
N GLY A 146 -14.09 -11.98 19.10
CA GLY A 146 -13.10 -10.94 19.41
C GLY A 146 -13.26 -9.67 18.58
N SER A 147 -14.33 -9.55 17.79
CA SER A 147 -14.63 -8.35 17.01
C SER A 147 -15.00 -7.15 17.91
N LEU A 148 -14.90 -5.93 17.37
CA LEU A 148 -15.33 -4.72 18.07
C LEU A 148 -16.80 -4.79 18.50
N ALA A 149 -17.66 -5.40 17.67
CA ALA A 149 -19.07 -5.59 17.97
C ALA A 149 -19.29 -6.45 19.23
N GLU A 150 -18.50 -7.52 19.44
CA GLU A 150 -18.58 -8.33 20.68
C GLU A 150 -18.18 -7.53 21.93
N TYR A 151 -17.34 -6.50 21.79
CA TYR A 151 -16.96 -5.59 22.86
C TYR A 151 -17.92 -4.40 23.02
N GLY A 152 -19.07 -4.44 22.34
CA GLY A 152 -20.11 -3.41 22.47
C GLY A 152 -19.80 -2.10 21.76
N ILE A 153 -18.95 -2.14 20.74
CA ILE A 153 -18.66 -1.02 19.85
C ILE A 153 -19.55 -1.15 18.61
N SER A 154 -20.30 -0.10 18.29
CA SER A 154 -21.17 -0.07 17.11
C SER A 154 -20.41 0.43 15.88
N TYR A 155 -20.88 0.02 14.71
CA TYR A 155 -20.34 0.45 13.41
C TYR A 155 -21.43 1.13 12.57
N ARG A 156 -21.04 2.19 11.89
CA ARG A 156 -21.86 2.91 10.91
C ARG A 156 -21.04 3.23 9.66
N GLN A 157 -21.69 3.19 8.52
CA GLN A 157 -21.09 3.47 7.23
C GLN A 157 -21.90 4.52 6.47
N VAL A 158 -21.19 5.40 5.77
CA VAL A 158 -21.75 6.27 4.73
C VAL A 158 -20.96 6.02 3.47
N ASP A 159 -21.64 5.68 2.38
CA ASP A 159 -21.00 5.44 1.09
C ASP A 159 -20.67 6.76 0.39
N LEU A 160 -19.71 6.71 -0.53
CA LEU A 160 -19.44 7.81 -1.44
C LEU A 160 -20.62 7.96 -2.41
N LEU A 161 -20.86 9.16 -2.91
CA LEU A 161 -21.78 9.42 -4.01
C LEU A 161 -21.30 8.75 -5.29
N SER A 162 -22.18 8.62 -6.27
CA SER A 162 -21.88 7.91 -7.54
C SER A 162 -20.71 8.50 -8.34
N ASP A 163 -20.40 9.77 -8.13
CA ASP A 163 -19.24 10.47 -8.71
C ASP A 163 -17.96 10.33 -7.86
N GLY A 164 -18.02 9.59 -6.76
CA GLY A 164 -16.92 9.38 -5.83
C GLY A 164 -16.69 10.54 -4.85
N SER A 165 -17.58 11.54 -4.79
CA SER A 165 -17.53 12.60 -3.79
C SER A 165 -18.10 12.14 -2.45
N PHE A 166 -17.78 12.90 -1.37
CA PHE A 166 -18.31 12.62 -0.04
C PHE A 166 -19.78 13.06 0.07
N ASP A 167 -20.61 12.21 0.65
CA ASP A 167 -21.99 12.58 1.03
C ASP A 167 -21.98 13.32 2.38
N TYR A 168 -21.66 14.60 2.33
CA TYR A 168 -21.55 15.43 3.54
C TYR A 168 -22.84 15.51 4.36
N ASP A 169 -24.01 15.45 3.73
CA ASP A 169 -25.29 15.50 4.42
C ASP A 169 -25.55 14.21 5.20
N SER A 170 -25.32 13.06 4.56
CA SER A 170 -25.43 11.76 5.22
C SER A 170 -24.37 11.58 6.31
N ILE A 171 -23.13 12.06 6.10
CA ILE A 171 -22.08 12.03 7.12
C ILE A 171 -22.50 12.87 8.34
N ARG A 172 -22.99 14.07 8.12
CA ARG A 172 -23.49 14.94 9.21
C ARG A 172 -24.60 14.26 10.00
N ALA A 173 -25.57 13.64 9.32
CA ALA A 173 -26.69 12.94 9.94
C ALA A 173 -26.24 11.66 10.69
N ALA A 174 -25.12 11.04 10.29
CA ALA A 174 -24.59 9.83 10.91
C ALA A 174 -23.85 10.13 12.22
N ILE A 175 -23.23 11.30 12.37
CA ILE A 175 -22.46 11.67 13.56
C ILE A 175 -23.41 11.91 14.75
N ASN A 176 -23.09 11.29 15.88
CA ASN A 176 -23.86 11.41 17.13
C ASN A 176 -22.91 11.39 18.35
N ASP A 177 -23.48 11.46 19.55
CA ASP A 177 -22.69 11.53 20.80
C ASP A 177 -21.76 10.32 20.99
N LYS A 178 -22.14 9.15 20.47
CA LYS A 178 -21.33 7.91 20.57
C LYS A 178 -20.24 7.81 19.51
N THR A 179 -20.33 8.57 18.43
CA THR A 179 -19.34 8.54 17.34
C THR A 179 -18.00 9.04 17.88
N ARG A 180 -17.09 8.13 18.20
CA ARG A 180 -15.80 8.45 18.82
C ARG A 180 -14.68 8.48 17.81
N LEU A 181 -14.69 7.57 16.83
CA LEU A 181 -13.62 7.39 15.86
C LEU A 181 -14.19 7.28 14.44
N VAL A 182 -13.52 7.96 13.52
CA VAL A 182 -13.77 7.85 12.09
C VAL A 182 -12.59 7.15 11.43
N THR A 183 -12.87 6.10 10.66
CA THR A 183 -11.86 5.40 9.84
C THR A 183 -11.97 5.81 8.38
N ILE A 184 -10.87 6.27 7.80
CA ILE A 184 -10.78 6.73 6.41
C ILE A 184 -9.78 5.84 5.69
N GLN A 185 -10.27 4.98 4.80
CA GLN A 185 -9.40 4.18 3.93
C GLN A 185 -8.96 5.00 2.72
N ARG A 186 -7.65 5.29 2.60
CA ARG A 186 -7.07 6.12 1.53
C ARG A 186 -7.12 5.40 0.19
N SER A 187 -6.55 4.21 0.11
CA SER A 187 -6.54 3.39 -1.10
C SER A 187 -7.89 2.75 -1.36
N LYS A 188 -8.18 2.50 -2.64
CA LYS A 188 -9.44 1.87 -3.06
C LYS A 188 -9.52 0.37 -2.79
N GLY A 189 -8.41 -0.32 -2.56
CA GLY A 189 -8.40 -1.78 -2.50
C GLY A 189 -8.95 -2.39 -3.80
N TYR A 190 -9.86 -3.35 -3.71
CA TYR A 190 -10.57 -3.94 -4.86
C TYR A 190 -11.85 -3.19 -5.27
N GLN A 191 -12.06 -1.99 -4.76
CA GLN A 191 -13.24 -1.19 -5.11
C GLN A 191 -12.99 -0.36 -6.38
N THR A 192 -14.08 0.05 -7.03
CA THR A 192 -14.02 0.92 -8.23
C THR A 192 -13.98 2.41 -7.90
N ARG A 193 -14.10 2.79 -6.61
CA ARG A 193 -14.05 4.18 -6.17
C ARG A 193 -12.68 4.82 -6.43
N PRO A 194 -12.59 6.14 -6.56
CA PRO A 194 -11.30 6.82 -6.63
C PRO A 194 -10.51 6.68 -5.31
N THR A 195 -9.19 6.63 -5.43
CA THR A 195 -8.27 6.75 -4.28
C THR A 195 -8.30 8.19 -3.76
N LEU A 196 -8.22 8.38 -2.45
CA LEU A 196 -8.30 9.68 -1.83
C LEU A 196 -6.93 10.37 -1.81
N SER A 197 -6.86 11.61 -2.34
CA SER A 197 -5.69 12.46 -2.14
C SER A 197 -5.60 12.94 -0.70
N VAL A 198 -4.41 13.30 -0.24
CA VAL A 198 -4.21 13.90 1.08
C VAL A 198 -5.06 15.16 1.23
N LYS A 199 -5.18 15.97 0.17
CA LYS A 199 -6.06 17.15 0.15
C LYS A 199 -7.52 16.80 0.45
N ARG A 200 -8.09 15.80 -0.25
CA ARG A 200 -9.47 15.37 -0.01
C ARG A 200 -9.68 14.81 1.39
N ILE A 201 -8.69 14.07 1.90
CA ILE A 201 -8.71 13.61 3.30
C ILE A 201 -8.77 14.79 4.26
N GLY A 202 -7.98 15.85 4.02
CA GLY A 202 -7.99 17.07 4.82
C GLY A 202 -9.33 17.81 4.78
N GLU A 203 -9.97 17.90 3.61
CA GLU A 203 -11.30 18.48 3.45
C GLU A 203 -12.35 17.72 4.29
N LEU A 204 -12.31 16.39 4.24
CA LEU A 204 -13.19 15.55 5.04
C LEU A 204 -12.93 15.70 6.54
N ILE A 205 -11.68 15.67 6.97
CA ILE A 205 -11.30 15.83 8.38
C ILE A 205 -11.75 17.18 8.93
N SER A 206 -11.54 18.25 8.17
CA SER A 206 -11.98 19.60 8.55
C SER A 206 -13.49 19.64 8.78
N PHE A 207 -14.26 19.07 7.86
CA PHE A 207 -15.71 18.95 7.99
C PHE A 207 -16.14 18.14 9.22
N LEU A 208 -15.49 17.01 9.49
CA LEU A 208 -15.78 16.18 10.67
C LEU A 208 -15.50 16.92 11.98
N LYS A 209 -14.36 17.62 12.05
CA LYS A 209 -13.93 18.39 13.22
C LYS A 209 -14.81 19.64 13.48
N GLU A 210 -15.42 20.22 12.45
CA GLU A 210 -16.42 21.29 12.61
C GLU A 210 -17.68 20.78 13.33
N ILE A 211 -18.07 19.53 13.07
CA ILE A 211 -19.27 18.94 13.71
C ILE A 211 -18.96 18.44 15.12
N LYS A 212 -17.84 17.72 15.26
CA LYS A 212 -17.42 17.11 16.52
C LYS A 212 -15.90 17.25 16.71
N PRO A 213 -15.43 18.32 17.40
CA PRO A 213 -14.00 18.65 17.51
C PRO A 213 -13.13 17.56 18.16
N ASP A 214 -13.69 16.72 19.02
CA ASP A 214 -13.02 15.65 19.75
C ASP A 214 -13.05 14.29 19.03
N ILE A 215 -13.65 14.23 17.83
CA ILE A 215 -13.67 13.00 17.03
C ILE A 215 -12.25 12.61 16.59
N ILE A 216 -11.90 11.33 16.74
CA ILE A 216 -10.61 10.81 16.30
C ILE A 216 -10.69 10.45 14.82
N CYS A 217 -9.88 11.07 13.98
CA CYS A 217 -9.77 10.75 12.55
C CYS A 217 -8.56 9.85 12.31
N MET A 218 -8.82 8.59 12.02
CA MET A 218 -7.84 7.55 11.70
C MET A 218 -7.78 7.31 10.19
N VAL A 219 -6.60 7.32 9.60
CA VAL A 219 -6.40 7.03 8.17
C VAL A 219 -5.65 5.71 8.00
N ASP A 220 -6.26 4.75 7.31
CA ASP A 220 -5.54 3.63 6.72
C ASP A 220 -4.74 4.18 5.52
N ASN A 221 -3.43 4.34 5.72
CA ASN A 221 -2.51 4.96 4.76
C ASN A 221 -1.82 3.94 3.85
N CYS A 222 -2.15 2.66 3.98
CA CYS A 222 -1.57 1.60 3.14
C CYS A 222 -1.61 1.96 1.66
N TYR A 223 -0.48 1.80 0.98
CA TYR A 223 -0.22 2.13 -0.42
C TYR A 223 -0.11 3.63 -0.75
N GLY A 224 -0.41 4.52 0.22
CA GLY A 224 -0.35 5.97 0.02
C GLY A 224 0.94 6.63 0.47
N GLU A 225 1.72 5.97 1.32
CA GLU A 225 2.94 6.52 1.90
C GLU A 225 3.95 6.88 0.80
N PHE A 226 4.51 8.08 0.87
CA PHE A 226 5.49 8.66 -0.08
C PHE A 226 4.96 8.87 -1.51
N VAL A 227 3.68 8.64 -1.77
CA VAL A 227 3.05 8.92 -3.07
C VAL A 227 2.88 10.42 -3.27
N GLU A 228 2.53 11.15 -2.23
CA GLU A 228 2.47 12.61 -2.20
C GLU A 228 3.59 13.16 -1.31
N ARG A 229 3.82 14.49 -1.33
CA ARG A 229 4.87 15.12 -0.49
C ARG A 229 4.46 15.25 0.97
N ILE A 230 3.16 15.34 1.19
CA ILE A 230 2.54 15.45 2.51
C ILE A 230 1.78 14.17 2.82
N GLU A 231 1.57 13.93 4.11
CA GLU A 231 0.87 12.76 4.62
C GLU A 231 -0.45 13.20 5.30
N PRO A 232 -1.41 12.30 5.55
CA PRO A 232 -2.68 12.68 6.14
C PRO A 232 -2.59 13.37 7.51
N THR A 233 -1.52 13.17 8.26
CA THR A 233 -1.22 13.89 9.51
C THR A 233 -1.00 15.38 9.29
N ASP A 234 -0.42 15.78 8.15
CA ASP A 234 -0.23 17.19 7.77
C ASP A 234 -1.55 17.94 7.58
N VAL A 235 -2.64 17.21 7.37
CA VAL A 235 -3.98 17.78 7.11
C VAL A 235 -4.98 17.44 8.21
N GLY A 236 -4.48 17.04 9.38
CA GLY A 236 -5.28 16.91 10.61
C GLY A 236 -5.73 15.50 10.97
N ALA A 237 -5.22 14.45 10.32
CA ALA A 237 -5.45 13.09 10.80
C ALA A 237 -4.83 12.90 12.19
N ASP A 238 -5.60 12.33 13.11
CA ASP A 238 -5.14 12.05 14.46
C ASP A 238 -4.24 10.81 14.49
N MET A 239 -4.41 9.90 13.53
CA MET A 239 -3.55 8.72 13.34
C MET A 239 -3.45 8.36 11.86
N VAL A 240 -2.27 7.90 11.45
CA VAL A 240 -2.02 7.18 10.20
C VAL A 240 -1.46 5.80 10.51
N ILE A 241 -1.97 4.80 9.82
CA ILE A 241 -1.66 3.39 10.07
C ILE A 241 -1.24 2.71 8.78
N GLY A 242 -0.25 1.83 8.85
CA GLY A 242 0.15 1.04 7.71
C GLY A 242 1.00 -0.17 8.04
N SER A 243 1.42 -0.86 7.00
CA SER A 243 2.21 -2.08 7.05
C SER A 243 3.65 -1.81 6.61
N LEU A 244 4.62 -2.37 7.32
CA LEU A 244 6.03 -2.26 6.94
C LEU A 244 6.39 -3.15 5.73
N ILE A 245 5.62 -4.18 5.42
CA ILE A 245 5.82 -4.98 4.19
C ILE A 245 5.20 -4.32 2.94
N LYS A 246 4.78 -3.05 3.05
CA LYS A 246 4.31 -2.19 1.96
C LYS A 246 5.29 -1.03 1.73
N ASN A 247 4.78 0.11 1.25
CA ASN A 247 5.62 1.25 0.89
C ASN A 247 6.71 1.61 1.92
N PRO A 248 6.39 1.76 3.24
CA PRO A 248 7.39 2.26 4.19
C PRO A 248 8.57 1.33 4.44
N GLY A 249 8.41 0.05 4.18
CA GLY A 249 9.50 -0.92 4.36
C GLY A 249 10.39 -1.10 3.15
N GLY A 250 10.09 -0.42 2.01
CA GLY A 250 10.96 -0.39 0.83
C GLY A 250 11.36 -1.77 0.29
N GLY A 251 10.54 -2.82 0.53
CA GLY A 251 10.84 -4.20 0.15
C GLY A 251 11.86 -4.91 1.05
N LEU A 252 12.36 -4.27 2.11
CA LEU A 252 13.35 -4.85 3.01
C LEU A 252 12.78 -5.27 4.36
N ALA A 253 11.75 -4.58 4.86
CA ALA A 253 11.14 -4.94 6.14
C ALA A 253 10.44 -6.31 6.04
N PRO A 254 10.87 -7.32 6.82
CA PRO A 254 10.36 -8.68 6.68
C PRO A 254 9.00 -8.88 7.37
N ILE A 255 8.58 -7.95 8.20
CA ILE A 255 7.36 -7.99 9.03
C ILE A 255 7.10 -6.58 9.57
N GLY A 256 5.98 -6.39 10.22
CA GLY A 256 5.75 -5.22 11.04
C GLY A 256 4.67 -4.30 10.53
N GLY A 257 4.31 -3.36 11.40
CA GLY A 257 3.37 -2.29 11.12
C GLY A 257 3.75 -1.02 11.88
N TYR A 258 3.12 0.08 11.51
CA TYR A 258 3.29 1.34 12.18
C TYR A 258 1.93 2.01 12.48
N ILE A 259 1.92 2.77 13.57
CA ILE A 259 0.86 3.71 13.94
C ILE A 259 1.58 5.01 14.29
N ALA A 260 1.30 6.10 13.56
CA ALA A 260 1.88 7.41 13.85
C ALA A 260 0.75 8.44 13.98
N GLY A 261 0.85 9.37 14.94
CA GLY A 261 -0.21 10.35 15.15
C GLY A 261 -0.10 11.06 16.50
N LYS A 262 -1.25 11.42 17.07
CA LYS A 262 -1.33 12.01 18.40
C LYS A 262 -0.77 11.08 19.44
N LYS A 263 0.00 11.63 20.36
CA LYS A 263 0.67 10.90 21.44
C LYS A 263 -0.28 10.00 22.23
N GLU A 264 -1.43 10.54 22.66
CA GLU A 264 -2.45 9.77 23.39
C GLU A 264 -2.91 8.53 22.61
N CYS A 265 -3.18 8.69 21.30
CA CYS A 265 -3.65 7.59 20.45
C CYS A 265 -2.58 6.51 20.29
N VAL A 266 -1.32 6.90 20.14
CA VAL A 266 -0.18 6.00 20.01
C VAL A 266 0.12 5.28 21.33
N GLU A 267 0.04 5.97 22.46
CA GLU A 267 0.20 5.38 23.80
C GLU A 267 -0.89 4.32 24.07
N ASN A 268 -2.16 4.63 23.74
CA ASN A 268 -3.25 3.67 23.83
C ASN A 268 -2.95 2.40 23.02
N ALA A 269 -2.44 2.54 21.79
CA ALA A 269 -2.05 1.42 20.95
C ALA A 269 -0.89 0.63 21.57
N ALA A 270 0.10 1.30 22.14
CA ALA A 270 1.22 0.63 22.82
C ALA A 270 0.77 -0.16 24.04
N PHE A 271 -0.14 0.37 24.87
CA PHE A 271 -0.73 -0.36 25.99
C PHE A 271 -1.53 -1.58 25.54
N ARG A 272 -2.15 -1.51 24.38
CA ARG A 272 -2.92 -2.66 23.85
C ARG A 272 -2.01 -3.71 23.20
N LEU A 273 -0.94 -3.28 22.56
CA LEU A 273 0.05 -4.18 21.95
C LEU A 273 0.79 -5.01 23.00
N THR A 274 1.14 -4.40 24.11
CA THR A 274 1.87 -5.02 25.22
C THR A 274 0.92 -5.28 26.40
N SER A 275 0.89 -4.38 27.36
CA SER A 275 -0.12 -4.33 28.42
C SER A 275 -0.19 -2.96 29.06
N PRO A 276 -1.30 -2.60 29.71
CA PRO A 276 -1.40 -1.41 30.52
C PRO A 276 -0.25 -1.36 31.53
N GLY A 277 0.41 -0.20 31.62
CA GLY A 277 1.55 0.04 32.52
C GLY A 277 2.93 -0.32 31.92
N LEU A 278 3.01 -1.10 30.82
CA LEU A 278 4.25 -1.38 30.11
C LEU A 278 4.37 -0.54 28.81
N GLY A 279 3.35 -0.55 27.98
CA GLY A 279 3.31 0.29 26.77
C GLY A 279 4.54 0.17 25.89
N LYS A 280 5.16 1.31 25.59
CA LYS A 280 6.33 1.42 24.70
C LYS A 280 7.64 0.92 25.33
N GLU A 281 7.70 0.74 26.67
CA GLU A 281 8.93 0.38 27.39
C GLU A 281 9.46 -1.02 27.03
N VAL A 282 8.59 -1.92 26.57
CA VAL A 282 8.91 -3.31 26.24
C VAL A 282 8.66 -3.64 24.77
N GLY A 283 9.24 -4.73 24.32
CA GLY A 283 9.13 -5.24 22.96
C GLY A 283 10.49 -5.26 22.27
N ALA A 284 11.17 -6.38 22.38
CA ALA A 284 12.50 -6.58 21.79
C ALA A 284 12.44 -6.46 20.26
N SER A 285 13.45 -5.83 19.67
CA SER A 285 13.54 -5.64 18.22
C SER A 285 14.15 -6.83 17.45
N LEU A 286 14.72 -7.80 18.16
CA LEU A 286 15.17 -9.09 17.63
C LEU A 286 16.19 -8.99 16.47
N GLY A 287 16.93 -7.89 16.36
CA GLY A 287 17.98 -7.72 15.35
C GLY A 287 17.50 -7.31 13.95
N ILE A 288 16.22 -6.98 13.77
CA ILE A 288 15.67 -6.62 12.43
C ILE A 288 15.63 -5.10 12.17
N LEU A 289 16.11 -4.28 13.09
CA LEU A 289 16.07 -2.82 12.96
C LEU A 289 16.84 -2.31 11.74
N ARG A 290 17.94 -2.96 11.37
CA ARG A 290 18.69 -2.60 10.16
C ARG A 290 17.79 -2.62 8.93
N ASP A 291 16.95 -3.64 8.76
CA ASP A 291 16.04 -3.77 7.62
C ASP A 291 14.93 -2.71 7.67
N PHE A 292 14.46 -2.35 8.85
CA PHE A 292 13.46 -1.29 9.02
C PHE A 292 14.01 0.10 8.66
N TYR A 293 15.20 0.45 9.17
CA TYR A 293 15.86 1.72 8.83
C TYR A 293 16.22 1.79 7.35
N HIS A 294 16.82 0.73 6.82
CA HIS A 294 17.24 0.67 5.43
C HIS A 294 16.04 0.68 4.49
N GLY A 295 14.98 -0.07 4.84
CA GLY A 295 13.73 -0.07 4.11
C GLY A 295 13.08 1.30 4.06
N LEU A 296 12.96 1.99 5.20
CA LEU A 296 12.42 3.35 5.25
C LEU A 296 13.26 4.32 4.42
N PHE A 297 14.59 4.19 4.44
CA PHE A 297 15.49 5.02 3.64
C PHE A 297 15.25 4.83 2.13
N LEU A 298 15.02 3.60 1.68
CA LEU A 298 14.75 3.30 0.26
C LEU A 298 13.29 3.52 -0.15
N ALA A 299 12.36 3.58 0.79
CA ALA A 299 10.93 3.63 0.53
C ALA A 299 10.49 4.68 -0.49
N PRO A 300 10.99 5.94 -0.49
CA PRO A 300 10.60 6.93 -1.50
C PRO A 300 10.96 6.52 -2.92
N THR A 301 12.16 5.96 -3.14
CA THR A 301 12.63 5.52 -4.46
C THR A 301 11.88 4.27 -4.93
N VAL A 302 11.65 3.32 -4.03
CA VAL A 302 10.88 2.09 -4.34
C VAL A 302 9.43 2.44 -4.68
N THR A 303 8.80 3.33 -3.91
CA THR A 303 7.44 3.82 -4.20
C THR A 303 7.36 4.52 -5.56
N ALA A 304 8.37 5.32 -5.91
CA ALA A 304 8.44 5.94 -7.25
C ALA A 304 8.55 4.90 -8.36
N GLY A 305 9.34 3.85 -8.17
CA GLY A 305 9.43 2.72 -9.10
C GLY A 305 8.08 2.04 -9.33
N ALA A 306 7.35 1.77 -8.26
CA ALA A 306 6.00 1.19 -8.30
C ALA A 306 4.99 2.12 -9.01
N LEU A 307 5.02 3.42 -8.72
CA LEU A 307 4.16 4.41 -9.39
C LEU A 307 4.42 4.49 -10.89
N LYS A 308 5.69 4.51 -11.31
CA LYS A 308 6.05 4.49 -12.73
C LYS A 308 5.56 3.21 -13.41
N GLY A 309 5.69 2.06 -12.74
CA GLY A 309 5.14 0.79 -13.21
C GLY A 309 3.62 0.83 -13.39
N ALA A 310 2.90 1.38 -12.42
CA ALA A 310 1.45 1.54 -12.48
C ALA A 310 1.00 2.45 -13.64
N ILE A 311 1.68 3.59 -13.85
CA ILE A 311 1.39 4.52 -14.95
C ILE A 311 1.75 3.88 -16.30
N PHE A 312 2.84 3.14 -16.37
CA PHE A 312 3.24 2.43 -17.58
C PHE A 312 2.20 1.36 -17.95
N ALA A 313 1.71 0.58 -16.98
CA ALA A 313 0.62 -0.37 -17.18
C ALA A 313 -0.66 0.34 -17.66
N ALA A 314 -1.06 1.44 -17.01
CA ALA A 314 -2.22 2.21 -17.42
C ALA A 314 -2.14 2.63 -18.89
N ASN A 315 -1.01 3.23 -19.32
CA ASN A 315 -0.86 3.73 -20.68
C ASN A 315 -0.87 2.61 -21.73
N ILE A 316 -0.22 1.46 -21.45
CA ILE A 316 -0.25 0.28 -22.33
C ILE A 316 -1.69 -0.19 -22.55
N TYR A 317 -2.40 -0.49 -21.46
CA TYR A 317 -3.72 -1.09 -21.55
C TYR A 317 -4.80 -0.11 -22.02
N GLU A 318 -4.66 1.18 -21.69
CA GLU A 318 -5.52 2.24 -22.23
C GLU A 318 -5.40 2.38 -23.76
N LYS A 319 -4.16 2.33 -24.30
CA LYS A 319 -3.94 2.35 -25.76
C LYS A 319 -4.48 1.11 -26.48
N LEU A 320 -4.56 0.00 -25.78
CA LEU A 320 -5.15 -1.24 -26.30
C LEU A 320 -6.68 -1.29 -26.14
N GLY A 321 -7.30 -0.21 -25.62
CA GLY A 321 -8.77 -0.07 -25.53
C GLY A 321 -9.36 -0.66 -24.25
N PHE A 322 -8.57 -1.08 -23.28
CA PHE A 322 -9.07 -1.53 -21.98
C PHE A 322 -9.42 -0.36 -21.06
N GLN A 323 -10.42 -0.54 -20.22
CA GLN A 323 -10.71 0.39 -19.16
C GLN A 323 -9.65 0.26 -18.05
N VAL A 324 -9.05 1.38 -17.68
CA VAL A 324 -8.03 1.44 -16.62
C VAL A 324 -8.43 2.49 -15.57
N VAL A 325 -8.11 2.22 -14.31
CA VAL A 325 -8.40 3.15 -13.19
C VAL A 325 -7.25 3.13 -12.18
N PRO A 326 -6.61 4.29 -11.94
CA PRO A 326 -6.69 5.57 -12.65
C PRO A 326 -6.20 5.46 -14.10
N ASN A 327 -6.55 6.39 -14.98
CA ASN A 327 -5.94 6.46 -16.30
C ASN A 327 -4.49 6.97 -16.24
N SER A 328 -3.77 6.91 -17.36
CA SER A 328 -2.33 7.23 -17.41
C SER A 328 -2.01 8.71 -17.13
N THR A 329 -3.00 9.61 -17.22
CA THR A 329 -2.84 11.06 -17.01
C THR A 329 -3.34 11.54 -15.65
N GLU A 330 -4.16 10.76 -14.96
CA GLU A 330 -4.70 11.10 -13.64
C GLU A 330 -3.62 11.14 -12.56
N SER A 331 -3.84 12.00 -11.56
CA SER A 331 -3.01 12.04 -10.35
C SER A 331 -3.11 10.73 -9.59
N ARG A 332 -1.99 10.32 -9.01
CA ARG A 332 -1.89 9.09 -8.22
C ARG A 332 -1.86 9.39 -6.74
N HIS A 333 -2.59 8.60 -5.96
CA HIS A 333 -2.67 8.72 -4.50
C HIS A 333 -2.42 7.39 -3.80
N ASP A 334 -2.22 6.32 -4.58
CA ASP A 334 -1.69 5.01 -4.21
C ASP A 334 -0.90 4.40 -5.37
N ILE A 335 -0.35 3.19 -5.18
CA ILE A 335 0.44 2.46 -6.18
C ILE A 335 -0.37 1.44 -6.97
N ILE A 336 -1.70 1.37 -6.79
CA ILE A 336 -2.55 0.35 -7.40
C ILE A 336 -3.01 0.79 -8.80
N GLN A 337 -2.92 -0.13 -9.76
CA GLN A 337 -3.48 0.01 -11.09
C GLN A 337 -4.53 -1.07 -11.35
N ALA A 338 -5.78 -0.66 -11.54
CA ALA A 338 -6.81 -1.57 -12.02
C ALA A 338 -6.85 -1.56 -13.56
N VAL A 339 -6.97 -2.75 -14.15
CA VAL A 339 -7.20 -2.96 -15.60
C VAL A 339 -8.37 -3.91 -15.75
N THR A 340 -9.42 -3.49 -16.46
CA THR A 340 -10.62 -4.29 -16.69
C THR A 340 -10.51 -4.99 -18.04
N PHE A 341 -10.41 -6.31 -18.02
CA PHE A 341 -10.34 -7.13 -19.23
C PHE A 341 -11.71 -7.54 -19.77
N GLY A 342 -12.74 -7.57 -18.92
CA GLY A 342 -14.08 -8.01 -19.30
C GLY A 342 -14.22 -9.54 -19.45
N THR A 343 -13.11 -10.30 -19.38
CA THR A 343 -13.08 -11.76 -19.52
C THR A 343 -12.14 -12.40 -18.48
N ALA A 344 -12.45 -13.64 -18.10
CA ALA A 344 -11.61 -14.42 -17.20
C ALA A 344 -10.23 -14.73 -17.81
N GLU A 345 -10.20 -14.98 -19.10
CA GLU A 345 -8.97 -15.30 -19.85
C GLU A 345 -7.95 -14.15 -19.78
N GLY A 346 -8.42 -12.90 -19.91
CA GLY A 346 -7.56 -11.72 -19.80
C GLY A 346 -6.94 -11.57 -18.40
N VAL A 347 -7.73 -11.79 -17.36
CA VAL A 347 -7.27 -11.79 -15.97
C VAL A 347 -6.21 -12.86 -15.74
N ILE A 348 -6.46 -14.09 -16.21
CA ILE A 348 -5.54 -15.22 -16.07
C ILE A 348 -4.22 -14.96 -16.84
N ALA A 349 -4.31 -14.48 -18.09
CA ALA A 349 -3.14 -14.18 -18.92
C ALA A 349 -2.26 -13.10 -18.28
N PHE A 350 -2.88 -12.05 -17.72
CA PHE A 350 -2.18 -11.00 -17.00
C PHE A 350 -1.44 -11.56 -15.76
N CYS A 351 -2.15 -12.26 -14.88
CA CYS A 351 -1.57 -12.80 -13.65
C CYS A 351 -0.45 -13.81 -13.94
N LYS A 352 -0.60 -14.66 -14.95
CA LYS A 352 0.49 -15.55 -15.41
C LYS A 352 1.72 -14.77 -15.88
N GLY A 353 1.53 -13.62 -16.53
CA GLY A 353 2.63 -12.74 -16.94
C GLY A 353 3.39 -12.15 -15.75
N ILE A 354 2.68 -11.66 -14.74
CA ILE A 354 3.29 -11.16 -13.50
C ILE A 354 4.07 -12.26 -12.79
N GLN A 355 3.48 -13.45 -12.62
CA GLN A 355 4.17 -14.58 -11.96
C GLN A 355 5.43 -14.98 -12.71
N ALA A 356 5.36 -15.07 -14.03
CA ALA A 356 6.52 -15.43 -14.86
C ALA A 356 7.63 -14.35 -14.87
N ALA A 357 7.31 -13.13 -14.47
CA ALA A 357 8.28 -12.04 -14.33
C ALA A 357 8.85 -11.90 -12.91
N ALA A 358 8.33 -12.64 -11.94
CA ALA A 358 8.77 -12.56 -10.55
C ALA A 358 10.21 -13.10 -10.36
N PRO A 359 10.98 -12.57 -9.39
CA PRO A 359 12.31 -13.09 -9.07
C PRO A 359 12.27 -14.42 -8.31
N VAL A 360 11.17 -14.67 -7.61
CA VAL A 360 10.94 -15.88 -6.82
C VAL A 360 9.75 -16.63 -7.40
N ASP A 361 9.83 -17.95 -7.46
CA ASP A 361 8.77 -18.84 -7.98
C ASP A 361 8.24 -18.48 -9.39
N SER A 362 9.08 -17.91 -10.26
CA SER A 362 8.70 -17.57 -11.64
C SER A 362 8.30 -18.78 -12.49
N PHE A 363 8.68 -19.98 -12.09
CA PHE A 363 8.35 -21.24 -12.75
C PHE A 363 6.97 -21.79 -12.37
N VAL A 364 6.32 -21.19 -11.36
CA VAL A 364 4.97 -21.58 -10.91
C VAL A 364 3.94 -20.93 -11.83
N THR A 365 2.86 -21.65 -12.14
CA THR A 365 1.71 -21.11 -12.87
C THR A 365 0.59 -20.84 -11.89
N PRO A 366 0.17 -19.58 -11.69
CA PRO A 366 -0.95 -19.27 -10.82
C PRO A 366 -2.27 -19.71 -11.47
N GLU A 367 -3.18 -20.20 -10.63
CA GLU A 367 -4.54 -20.58 -11.03
C GLU A 367 -5.57 -19.97 -10.06
N PRO A 368 -6.81 -19.71 -10.52
CA PRO A 368 -7.87 -19.27 -9.63
C PRO A 368 -8.19 -20.31 -8.57
N TRP A 369 -8.39 -19.89 -7.33
CA TRP A 369 -8.75 -20.75 -6.22
C TRP A 369 -9.64 -20.04 -5.20
N ASP A 370 -10.40 -20.82 -4.42
CA ASP A 370 -11.27 -20.28 -3.37
C ASP A 370 -10.43 -19.85 -2.17
N MET A 371 -10.40 -18.55 -1.90
CA MET A 371 -9.69 -18.00 -0.76
C MET A 371 -10.62 -17.68 0.40
N PRO A 372 -10.22 -17.97 1.64
CA PRO A 372 -10.99 -17.56 2.82
C PRO A 372 -11.19 -16.03 2.83
N GLY A 373 -12.44 -15.62 3.02
CA GLY A 373 -12.79 -14.19 3.10
C GLY A 373 -13.19 -13.53 1.78
N TYR A 374 -13.17 -14.25 0.67
CA TYR A 374 -13.60 -13.74 -0.64
C TYR A 374 -14.87 -14.43 -1.14
N ASP A 375 -15.71 -13.70 -1.86
CA ASP A 375 -17.02 -14.19 -2.38
C ASP A 375 -16.89 -14.93 -3.72
N ALA A 376 -15.73 -14.90 -4.35
CA ALA A 376 -15.43 -15.55 -5.63
C ALA A 376 -13.98 -16.04 -5.63
N PRO A 377 -13.64 -17.04 -6.45
CA PRO A 377 -12.26 -17.43 -6.63
C PRO A 377 -11.37 -16.24 -7.03
N VAL A 378 -10.14 -16.22 -6.57
CA VAL A 378 -9.15 -15.18 -6.88
C VAL A 378 -7.92 -15.84 -7.46
N ILE A 379 -7.36 -15.26 -8.51
CA ILE A 379 -6.01 -15.59 -8.97
C ILE A 379 -5.04 -14.57 -8.40
N MET A 380 -4.02 -15.02 -7.71
CA MET A 380 -2.96 -14.18 -7.15
C MET A 380 -1.64 -14.51 -7.82
N ALA A 381 -0.94 -13.50 -8.29
CA ALA A 381 0.38 -13.60 -8.85
C ALA A 381 1.34 -12.77 -8.00
N ALA A 382 2.27 -13.45 -7.35
CA ALA A 382 3.31 -12.84 -6.55
C ALA A 382 4.50 -13.79 -6.45
N GLY A 383 5.70 -13.25 -6.59
CA GLY A 383 6.95 -13.97 -6.35
C GLY A 383 7.88 -13.01 -5.62
N ALA A 384 7.51 -12.72 -4.38
CA ALA A 384 8.13 -11.70 -3.55
C ALA A 384 9.21 -12.31 -2.63
N PHE A 385 10.23 -11.51 -2.29
CA PHE A 385 11.22 -11.87 -1.27
C PHE A 385 10.60 -11.89 0.13
N VAL A 386 9.61 -11.01 0.36
CA VAL A 386 8.83 -10.95 1.60
C VAL A 386 7.41 -11.40 1.31
N SER A 387 6.99 -12.50 1.91
CA SER A 387 5.65 -13.06 1.68
C SER A 387 4.54 -12.04 1.96
N GLY A 388 3.68 -11.81 0.96
CA GLY A 388 2.59 -10.85 1.04
C GLY A 388 2.99 -9.39 0.86
N SER A 389 4.24 -9.10 0.54
CA SER A 389 4.72 -7.76 0.22
C SER A 389 4.12 -7.26 -1.09
N SER A 390 3.28 -6.24 -1.02
CA SER A 390 2.63 -5.65 -2.18
C SER A 390 3.32 -4.39 -2.72
N ILE A 391 4.43 -3.98 -2.13
CA ILE A 391 5.39 -3.06 -2.77
C ILE A 391 6.28 -3.81 -3.77
N GLU A 392 6.38 -5.12 -3.66
CA GLU A 392 6.97 -5.99 -4.66
C GLU A 392 5.97 -6.27 -5.79
N LEU A 393 6.46 -6.68 -6.95
CA LEU A 393 5.65 -6.92 -8.15
C LEU A 393 4.58 -7.98 -7.87
N SER A 394 3.32 -7.60 -7.97
CA SER A 394 2.18 -8.51 -7.75
C SER A 394 0.92 -8.07 -8.48
N ALA A 395 0.00 -9.00 -8.66
CA ALA A 395 -1.32 -8.73 -9.20
C ALA A 395 -2.35 -9.70 -8.61
N ASP A 396 -3.53 -9.16 -8.31
CA ASP A 396 -4.68 -9.91 -7.84
C ASP A 396 -5.83 -9.76 -8.83
N GLY A 397 -6.54 -10.86 -9.12
CA GLY A 397 -7.65 -10.86 -10.05
C GLY A 397 -8.84 -11.68 -9.53
N PRO A 398 -9.90 -11.03 -8.97
CA PRO A 398 -11.16 -11.72 -8.66
C PRO A 398 -11.81 -12.27 -9.93
N MET A 399 -12.19 -13.55 -9.90
CA MET A 399 -12.80 -14.26 -11.05
C MET A 399 -14.29 -13.99 -11.13
N LYS A 400 -14.68 -12.72 -11.16
CA LYS A 400 -16.07 -12.25 -11.31
C LYS A 400 -16.14 -10.98 -12.16
N PRO A 401 -17.27 -10.70 -12.82
CA PRO A 401 -17.44 -9.44 -13.52
C PRO A 401 -17.15 -8.22 -12.61
N PRO A 402 -16.50 -7.17 -13.14
CA PRO A 402 -16.15 -6.94 -14.54
C PRO A 402 -14.84 -7.60 -15.02
N TYR A 403 -14.28 -8.56 -14.31
CA TYR A 403 -13.01 -9.22 -14.61
C TYR A 403 -11.85 -8.22 -14.71
N ALA A 404 -11.52 -7.63 -13.59
CA ALA A 404 -10.43 -6.68 -13.43
C ALA A 404 -9.26 -7.30 -12.68
N VAL A 405 -8.06 -6.89 -13.04
CA VAL A 405 -6.85 -7.14 -12.25
C VAL A 405 -6.47 -5.89 -11.49
N TYR A 406 -5.86 -6.08 -10.33
CA TYR A 406 -5.28 -5.04 -9.49
C TYR A 406 -3.78 -5.27 -9.43
N PHE A 407 -3.05 -4.56 -10.29
CA PHE A 407 -1.60 -4.59 -10.37
C PHE A 407 -1.00 -3.61 -9.37
N GLN A 408 0.09 -4.00 -8.73
CA GLN A 408 0.78 -3.17 -7.75
C GLN A 408 2.25 -3.54 -7.61
N GLY A 409 3.05 -2.58 -7.15
CA GLY A 409 4.42 -2.79 -6.76
C GLY A 409 5.42 -2.87 -7.91
N GLY A 410 6.59 -3.32 -7.50
CA GLY A 410 7.82 -3.36 -8.29
C GLY A 410 8.91 -2.56 -7.57
N LEU A 411 9.87 -3.26 -6.96
CA LEU A 411 10.97 -2.64 -6.20
C LEU A 411 11.81 -1.69 -7.06
N THR A 412 11.87 -1.94 -8.36
CA THR A 412 12.47 -1.06 -9.35
C THR A 412 11.53 -0.88 -10.53
N PHE A 413 11.60 0.27 -11.19
CA PHE A 413 10.80 0.51 -12.39
C PHE A 413 11.14 -0.49 -13.51
N GLU A 414 12.41 -0.86 -13.67
CA GLU A 414 12.87 -1.81 -14.69
C GLU A 414 12.21 -3.18 -14.52
N HIS A 415 12.07 -3.65 -13.28
CA HIS A 415 11.36 -4.90 -12.99
C HIS A 415 9.85 -4.77 -13.22
N ALA A 416 9.23 -3.68 -12.74
CA ALA A 416 7.82 -3.42 -13.00
C ALA A 416 7.52 -3.33 -14.50
N ARG A 417 8.37 -2.63 -15.26
CA ARG A 417 8.30 -2.54 -16.73
C ARG A 417 8.36 -3.92 -17.38
N PHE A 418 9.35 -4.74 -17.01
CA PHE A 418 9.48 -6.11 -17.53
C PHE A 418 8.21 -6.92 -17.21
N GLY A 419 7.70 -6.85 -15.99
CA GLY A 419 6.48 -7.54 -15.60
C GLY A 419 5.29 -7.16 -16.49
N ILE A 420 5.07 -5.88 -16.73
CA ILE A 420 3.99 -5.40 -17.61
C ILE A 420 4.23 -5.80 -19.07
N MET A 421 5.45 -5.78 -19.58
CA MET A 421 5.75 -6.29 -20.92
C MET A 421 5.46 -7.79 -21.02
N LYS A 422 5.72 -8.56 -19.96
CA LYS A 422 5.43 -9.99 -19.91
C LYS A 422 3.93 -10.26 -19.87
N THR A 423 3.14 -9.45 -19.15
CA THR A 423 1.68 -9.54 -19.22
C THR A 423 1.15 -9.24 -20.61
N LEU A 424 1.68 -8.19 -21.27
CA LEU A 424 1.30 -7.84 -22.63
C LEU A 424 1.64 -8.96 -23.61
N GLN A 425 2.84 -9.56 -23.52
CA GLN A 425 3.23 -10.69 -24.35
C GLN A 425 2.23 -11.85 -24.21
N ASN A 426 1.89 -12.23 -22.98
CA ASN A 426 0.93 -13.31 -22.75
C ASN A 426 -0.46 -13.01 -23.30
N ILE A 427 -0.91 -11.76 -23.27
CA ILE A 427 -2.20 -11.32 -23.79
C ILE A 427 -2.21 -11.33 -25.32
N VAL A 428 -1.09 -10.96 -25.96
CA VAL A 428 -0.91 -11.07 -27.43
C VAL A 428 -0.83 -12.55 -27.84
N ASP A 429 -0.06 -13.37 -27.13
CA ASP A 429 0.07 -14.81 -27.44
C ASP A 429 -1.27 -15.56 -27.26
N ALA A 430 -2.13 -15.09 -26.36
CA ALA A 430 -3.48 -15.61 -26.18
C ALA A 430 -4.50 -15.11 -27.23
N GLY A 431 -4.09 -14.22 -28.16
CA GLY A 431 -4.95 -13.66 -29.18
C GLY A 431 -6.04 -12.72 -28.64
N ILE A 432 -5.86 -12.17 -27.43
CA ILE A 432 -6.83 -11.25 -26.81
C ILE A 432 -6.70 -9.85 -27.42
N VAL A 433 -5.49 -9.44 -27.82
CA VAL A 433 -5.21 -8.18 -28.51
C VAL A 433 -4.15 -8.38 -29.60
N GLU A 434 -4.15 -7.46 -30.57
CA GLU A 434 -3.09 -7.27 -31.55
C GLU A 434 -2.41 -5.91 -31.30
N ILE A 435 -1.08 -5.82 -31.54
CA ILE A 435 -0.29 -4.58 -31.37
C ILE A 435 0.49 -4.23 -32.61
#